data_75ed8163df044175d3d31787c0475112
#
_entry.id   75ed8163df044175d3d31787c0475112
#
_cell.length_a   1.000
_cell.length_b   1.000
_cell.length_c   1.000
_cell.angle_alpha   90.00
_cell.angle_beta   90.00
_cell.angle_gamma   90.00
#
_symmetry.space_group_name_H-M   'P 1'
#
loop_
_entity.id
_entity.type
_entity.pdbx_description
1 polymer ?
#
loop_
_entity_poly.entity_id
_entity_poly.type
_entity_poly.pdbx_seq_one_letter_code
_entity_poly.pdbx_strand_id
1 'polypeptide(L)'
;MNAISPLPLAGPPTPAPELAATIIAFEAVEKTFASRKGQVPVRALRRLDLRVARGTILGIIGRSGAGKSTLIRLINGLERVSAGKVVVDGADVTGFDEAQWRRMRRSIGMVFQHFNLLSSLTAFGNVARPLEIADLGRAEIEKRVSGLLDLVGLADKRGRYPAELSGGQKQRVGIARALASQPKVLLCDEATSALDPETTTQILELLARINRELGVTIVLNTHEMSVVKDVCHAVAVIENGRVVEDGPVFDVLTRPEHPTTASFVRGVAHVELPADIAARLERVAGQASRAILRIGFVGQHATAPVISRLTTVIGVDVNIIAGRIDSVGSRPFASLIVAVAAAEPGKSAVLASLRRLGFSAEVLGYVA
;
A
#
# COMPACT_ATOMS: atom_id res chain seq x y z
N MET A 1 7.49 -43.39 -17.16
CA MET A 1 6.31 -42.78 -16.49
C MET A 1 6.76 -42.33 -15.10
N ASN A 2 7.25 -41.10 -14.96
CA ASN A 2 7.67 -40.55 -13.68
C ASN A 2 6.45 -39.85 -13.08
N ALA A 3 5.95 -40.38 -11.97
CA ALA A 3 4.90 -39.77 -11.18
C ALA A 3 5.45 -38.48 -10.55
N ILE A 4 4.89 -37.33 -10.93
CA ILE A 4 5.14 -36.06 -10.27
C ILE A 4 4.42 -36.12 -8.92
N SER A 5 5.21 -36.18 -7.84
CA SER A 5 4.68 -36.07 -6.46
C SER A 5 3.90 -34.76 -6.32
N PRO A 6 2.72 -34.77 -5.70
CA PRO A 6 1.99 -33.55 -5.42
C PRO A 6 2.76 -32.69 -4.41
N LEU A 7 2.92 -31.41 -4.72
CA LEU A 7 3.41 -30.40 -3.78
C LEU A 7 2.56 -30.41 -2.50
N PRO A 8 3.17 -30.24 -1.31
CA PRO A 8 2.44 -30.23 -0.05
C PRO A 8 1.39 -29.12 -0.05
N LEU A 9 0.18 -29.49 0.33
CA LEU A 9 -0.94 -28.57 0.54
C LEU A 9 -0.54 -27.52 1.60
N ALA A 10 -0.71 -26.26 1.26
CA ALA A 10 -0.52 -25.16 2.20
C ALA A 10 -1.34 -25.41 3.47
N GLY A 11 -0.73 -25.15 4.62
CA GLY A 11 -1.37 -25.23 5.94
C GLY A 11 -2.63 -24.37 6.02
N PRO A 12 -3.44 -24.52 7.09
CA PRO A 12 -4.68 -23.80 7.25
C PRO A 12 -4.45 -22.28 7.16
N PRO A 13 -5.42 -21.52 6.62
CA PRO A 13 -5.30 -20.07 6.51
C PRO A 13 -5.03 -19.50 7.90
N THR A 14 -4.02 -18.63 7.99
CA THR A 14 -3.77 -17.85 9.20
C THR A 14 -5.09 -17.16 9.58
N PRO A 15 -5.58 -17.34 10.83
CA PRO A 15 -6.83 -16.72 11.24
C PRO A 15 -6.72 -15.21 10.99
N ALA A 16 -7.81 -14.62 10.51
CA ALA A 16 -7.95 -13.17 10.42
C ALA A 16 -7.55 -12.58 11.78
N PRO A 17 -6.75 -11.49 11.84
CA PRO A 17 -6.31 -10.94 13.10
C PRO A 17 -7.57 -10.64 13.93
N GLU A 18 -7.71 -11.34 15.05
CA GLU A 18 -8.63 -10.95 16.12
C GLU A 18 -8.50 -9.44 16.27
N LEU A 19 -9.63 -8.71 16.41
CA LEU A 19 -9.76 -7.25 16.47
C LEU A 19 -8.55 -6.62 17.16
N ALA A 20 -7.48 -6.41 16.38
CA ALA A 20 -6.24 -5.87 16.90
C ALA A 20 -6.57 -4.49 17.46
N ALA A 21 -6.19 -4.23 18.71
CA ALA A 21 -6.51 -2.98 19.38
C ALA A 21 -6.15 -1.79 18.48
N THR A 22 -7.11 -0.91 18.22
CA THR A 22 -6.91 0.30 17.43
C THR A 22 -5.84 1.17 18.08
N ILE A 23 -4.82 1.57 17.30
CA ILE A 23 -3.78 2.49 17.77
C ILE A 23 -4.03 3.93 17.33
N ILE A 24 -4.66 4.12 16.16
CA ILE A 24 -5.06 5.44 15.68
C ILE A 24 -6.53 5.36 15.27
N ALA A 25 -7.33 6.33 15.70
CA ALA A 25 -8.72 6.49 15.25
C ALA A 25 -9.00 7.95 14.89
N PHE A 26 -9.65 8.14 13.76
CA PHE A 26 -10.27 9.37 13.32
C PHE A 26 -11.77 9.19 13.40
N GLU A 27 -12.47 10.09 14.09
CA GLU A 27 -13.91 10.07 14.31
C GLU A 27 -14.51 11.38 13.79
N ALA A 28 -15.19 11.30 12.65
CA ALA A 28 -15.84 12.43 11.96
C ALA A 28 -14.89 13.65 11.77
N VAL A 29 -13.61 13.40 11.45
CA VAL A 29 -12.57 14.43 11.40
C VAL A 29 -12.76 15.36 10.21
N GLU A 30 -12.72 16.66 10.46
CA GLU A 30 -12.69 17.69 9.44
C GLU A 30 -11.45 18.57 9.59
N LYS A 31 -10.90 18.99 8.44
CA LYS A 31 -9.84 19.99 8.37
C LYS A 31 -10.11 20.98 7.28
N THR A 32 -10.23 22.24 7.69
CA THR A 32 -10.36 23.38 6.79
C THR A 32 -9.19 24.34 7.06
N PHE A 33 -8.45 24.67 6.01
CA PHE A 33 -7.44 25.71 6.07
C PHE A 33 -8.10 27.06 5.80
N ALA A 34 -7.90 28.01 6.73
CA ALA A 34 -8.40 29.36 6.58
C ALA A 34 -7.79 30.04 5.34
N SER A 35 -8.59 30.83 4.68
CA SER A 35 -8.15 31.63 3.54
C SER A 35 -7.14 32.70 3.97
N ARG A 36 -6.07 32.86 3.18
CA ARG A 36 -5.33 34.15 3.16
C ARG A 36 -6.14 35.10 2.30
N LYS A 37 -6.10 36.42 2.61
CA LYS A 37 -6.92 37.52 1.98
C LYS A 37 -7.31 37.20 0.51
N GLY A 38 -8.61 37.00 0.28
CA GLY A 38 -9.21 36.88 -1.05
C GLY A 38 -9.29 35.45 -1.64
N GLN A 39 -8.83 34.41 -0.94
CA GLN A 39 -8.94 33.03 -1.41
C GLN A 39 -10.07 32.27 -0.70
N VAL A 40 -10.67 31.27 -1.34
CA VAL A 40 -11.69 30.40 -0.72
C VAL A 40 -11.04 29.45 0.29
N PRO A 41 -11.63 29.21 1.47
CA PRO A 41 -11.14 28.22 2.43
C PRO A 41 -11.04 26.83 1.78
N VAL A 42 -9.93 26.12 2.02
CA VAL A 42 -9.70 24.79 1.47
C VAL A 42 -10.13 23.73 2.49
N ARG A 43 -11.18 22.98 2.18
CA ARG A 43 -11.60 21.82 2.98
C ARG A 43 -10.74 20.61 2.59
N ALA A 44 -9.66 20.37 3.32
CA ALA A 44 -8.73 19.29 3.06
C ALA A 44 -9.26 17.92 3.53
N LEU A 45 -10.01 17.87 4.63
CA LEU A 45 -10.69 16.67 5.13
C LEU A 45 -12.16 16.99 5.42
N ARG A 46 -13.05 16.02 5.10
CA ARG A 46 -14.51 16.19 5.12
C ARG A 46 -15.17 15.03 5.84
N ARG A 47 -15.35 15.14 7.16
CA ARG A 47 -15.96 14.12 8.02
C ARG A 47 -15.38 12.73 7.75
N LEU A 48 -14.08 12.61 7.98
CA LEU A 48 -13.31 11.41 7.72
C LEU A 48 -13.33 10.50 8.96
N ASP A 49 -13.68 9.24 8.76
CA ASP A 49 -13.56 8.16 9.73
C ASP A 49 -12.50 7.18 9.23
N LEU A 50 -11.57 6.77 10.11
CA LEU A 50 -10.54 5.78 9.78
C LEU A 50 -9.99 5.18 11.07
N ARG A 51 -9.74 3.85 11.06
CA ARG A 51 -9.08 3.17 12.17
C ARG A 51 -7.85 2.43 11.68
N VAL A 52 -6.77 2.52 12.47
CA VAL A 52 -5.51 1.82 12.21
C VAL A 52 -5.28 0.80 13.31
N ALA A 53 -5.17 -0.46 12.93
CA ALA A 53 -4.89 -1.55 13.86
C ALA A 53 -3.42 -1.52 14.30
N ARG A 54 -3.17 -1.84 15.58
CA ARG A 54 -1.83 -1.92 16.16
C ARG A 54 -0.98 -2.99 15.45
N GLY A 55 0.29 -2.70 15.21
CA GLY A 55 1.23 -3.64 14.60
C GLY A 55 1.03 -3.85 13.10
N THR A 56 0.11 -3.11 12.45
CA THR A 56 -0.10 -3.22 11.01
C THR A 56 0.66 -2.16 10.22
N ILE A 57 0.83 -2.40 8.92
CA ILE A 57 1.22 -1.40 7.94
C ILE A 57 -0.04 -0.98 7.20
N LEU A 58 -0.49 0.26 7.39
CA LEU A 58 -1.61 0.86 6.65
C LEU A 58 -1.06 1.71 5.50
N GLY A 59 -1.44 1.41 4.27
CA GLY A 59 -1.25 2.28 3.11
C GLY A 59 -2.35 3.33 3.02
N ILE A 60 -1.99 4.60 2.82
CA ILE A 60 -2.93 5.66 2.49
C ILE A 60 -2.67 6.06 1.04
N ILE A 61 -3.65 5.84 0.16
CA ILE A 61 -3.54 6.14 -1.27
C ILE A 61 -4.60 7.15 -1.70
N GLY A 62 -4.28 7.93 -2.71
CA GLY A 62 -5.20 8.93 -3.27
C GLY A 62 -4.46 9.89 -4.20
N ARG A 63 -5.19 10.61 -5.03
CA ARG A 63 -4.62 11.61 -5.94
C ARG A 63 -3.94 12.75 -5.19
N SER A 64 -3.10 13.52 -5.89
CA SER A 64 -2.52 14.74 -5.31
C SER A 64 -3.64 15.67 -4.82
N GLY A 65 -3.46 16.29 -3.64
CA GLY A 65 -4.47 17.15 -3.03
C GLY A 65 -5.65 16.41 -2.36
N ALA A 66 -5.71 15.08 -2.33
CA ALA A 66 -6.81 14.33 -1.71
C ALA A 66 -6.89 14.47 -0.17
N GLY A 67 -5.85 15.00 0.50
CA GLY A 67 -5.82 15.19 1.96
C GLY A 67 -4.87 14.26 2.72
N LYS A 68 -4.12 13.38 2.03
CA LYS A 68 -3.25 12.36 2.63
C LYS A 68 -2.21 12.92 3.61
N SER A 69 -1.37 13.87 3.17
CA SER A 69 -0.36 14.49 4.04
C SER A 69 -1.00 15.29 5.18
N THR A 70 -2.20 15.87 4.97
CA THR A 70 -2.95 16.50 6.05
C THR A 70 -3.34 15.49 7.12
N LEU A 71 -3.83 14.32 6.71
CA LEU A 71 -4.18 13.23 7.63
C LEU A 71 -2.98 12.80 8.49
N ILE A 72 -1.81 12.58 7.87
CA ILE A 72 -0.57 12.24 8.58
C ILE A 72 -0.17 13.33 9.56
N ARG A 73 -0.28 14.61 9.18
CA ARG A 73 0.07 15.75 10.04
C ARG A 73 -0.87 15.92 11.23
N LEU A 74 -2.09 15.42 11.15
CA LEU A 74 -3.00 15.38 12.31
C LEU A 74 -2.55 14.34 13.35
N ILE A 75 -1.97 13.20 12.92
CA ILE A 75 -1.52 12.13 13.82
C ILE A 75 -0.36 12.61 14.70
N ASN A 76 0.55 13.44 14.17
CA ASN A 76 1.74 13.93 14.90
C ASN A 76 1.57 15.35 15.46
N GLY A 77 0.36 15.95 15.33
CA GLY A 77 0.05 17.27 15.85
C GLY A 77 0.76 18.42 15.14
N LEU A 78 1.24 18.22 13.90
CA LEU A 78 1.73 19.32 13.04
C LEU A 78 0.56 20.14 12.48
N GLU A 79 -0.63 19.53 12.43
CA GLU A 79 -1.89 20.18 12.11
C GLU A 79 -2.91 19.90 13.21
N ARG A 80 -3.90 20.78 13.38
CA ARG A 80 -5.03 20.59 14.29
C ARG A 80 -6.29 20.36 13.48
N VAL A 81 -7.20 19.54 14.00
CA VAL A 81 -8.53 19.35 13.40
C VAL A 81 -9.34 20.64 13.47
N SER A 82 -10.26 20.81 12.53
CA SER A 82 -11.29 21.87 12.60
C SER A 82 -12.55 21.38 13.32
N ALA A 83 -12.84 20.08 13.22
CA ALA A 83 -13.90 19.38 13.94
C ALA A 83 -13.60 17.87 13.99
N GLY A 84 -14.35 17.14 14.81
CA GLY A 84 -14.15 15.70 15.00
C GLY A 84 -13.08 15.39 16.04
N LYS A 85 -12.66 14.13 16.11
CA LYS A 85 -11.78 13.63 17.16
C LYS A 85 -10.67 12.75 16.59
N VAL A 86 -9.46 12.89 17.13
CA VAL A 86 -8.30 12.04 16.81
C VAL A 86 -7.81 11.37 18.08
N VAL A 87 -7.72 10.04 18.04
CA VAL A 87 -7.18 9.23 19.14
C VAL A 87 -5.89 8.59 18.66
N VAL A 88 -4.82 8.68 19.46
CA VAL A 88 -3.53 8.03 19.21
C VAL A 88 -3.08 7.29 20.46
N ASP A 89 -2.81 5.99 20.32
CA ASP A 89 -2.40 5.09 21.42
C ASP A 89 -3.32 5.19 22.65
N GLY A 90 -4.64 5.25 22.41
CA GLY A 90 -5.67 5.36 23.43
C GLY A 90 -5.90 6.76 24.00
N ALA A 91 -5.08 7.76 23.65
CA ALA A 91 -5.23 9.13 24.10
C ALA A 91 -5.99 9.98 23.06
N ASP A 92 -7.00 10.73 23.50
CA ASP A 92 -7.62 11.77 22.68
C ASP A 92 -6.66 12.96 22.56
N VAL A 93 -6.10 13.15 21.37
CA VAL A 93 -5.10 14.18 21.10
C VAL A 93 -5.71 15.47 20.50
N THR A 94 -7.02 15.52 20.33
CA THR A 94 -7.75 16.59 19.65
C THR A 94 -7.46 17.96 20.23
N GLY A 95 -7.48 18.05 21.57
CA GLY A 95 -7.28 19.29 22.31
C GLY A 95 -5.87 19.47 22.91
N PHE A 96 -4.89 18.64 22.55
CA PHE A 96 -3.57 18.71 23.16
C PHE A 96 -2.90 20.05 22.98
N ASP A 97 -2.31 20.56 24.08
CA ASP A 97 -1.38 21.67 24.05
C ASP A 97 0.02 21.23 23.55
N GLU A 98 0.94 22.17 23.38
CA GLU A 98 2.27 21.89 22.86
C GLU A 98 3.11 21.03 23.82
N ALA A 99 2.90 21.08 25.13
CA ALA A 99 3.60 20.28 26.11
C ALA A 99 3.12 18.82 26.05
N GLN A 100 1.82 18.60 25.87
CA GLN A 100 1.21 17.28 25.65
C GLN A 100 1.66 16.68 24.32
N TRP A 101 1.67 17.47 23.24
CA TRP A 101 2.18 17.04 21.95
C TRP A 101 3.68 16.68 21.98
N ARG A 102 4.50 17.43 22.70
CA ARG A 102 5.92 17.13 22.86
C ARG A 102 6.14 15.76 23.51
N ARG A 103 5.31 15.37 24.46
CA ARG A 103 5.34 14.03 25.07
C ARG A 103 4.87 12.96 24.07
N MET A 104 3.73 13.21 23.40
CA MET A 104 3.15 12.25 22.43
C MET A 104 4.07 12.00 21.25
N ARG A 105 4.74 13.02 20.70
CA ARG A 105 5.68 12.90 19.57
C ARG A 105 6.86 11.98 19.86
N ARG A 106 7.19 11.69 21.12
CA ARG A 106 8.21 10.67 21.46
C ARG A 106 7.76 9.26 21.08
N SER A 107 6.45 9.01 21.05
CA SER A 107 5.86 7.73 20.64
C SER A 107 5.54 7.65 19.14
N ILE A 108 5.82 8.71 18.39
CA ILE A 108 5.52 8.82 16.96
C ILE A 108 6.81 9.18 16.21
N GLY A 109 7.29 8.27 15.38
CA GLY A 109 8.39 8.54 14.43
C GLY A 109 7.84 9.11 13.13
N MET A 110 8.62 9.94 12.43
CA MET A 110 8.24 10.45 11.12
C MET A 110 9.40 10.38 10.14
N VAL A 111 9.13 9.79 8.98
CA VAL A 111 10.00 9.71 7.81
C VAL A 111 9.44 10.61 6.74
N PHE A 112 10.26 11.50 6.20
CA PHE A 112 9.88 12.55 5.26
C PHE A 112 10.34 12.22 3.84
N GLN A 113 9.63 12.75 2.86
CA GLN A 113 9.98 12.65 1.43
C GLN A 113 11.39 13.18 1.11
N HIS A 114 11.78 14.31 1.69
CA HIS A 114 13.07 14.98 1.44
C HIS A 114 14.09 14.69 2.53
N PHE A 115 14.02 13.53 3.21
CA PHE A 115 14.94 13.06 4.26
C PHE A 115 15.01 13.97 5.50
N ASN A 116 14.98 15.28 5.35
CA ASN A 116 15.09 16.30 6.40
C ASN A 116 16.24 16.04 7.39
N LEU A 117 17.41 15.61 6.86
CA LEU A 117 18.61 15.40 7.64
C LEU A 117 19.29 16.75 7.92
N LEU A 118 19.86 16.87 9.11
CA LEU A 118 20.68 18.02 9.49
C LEU A 118 22.05 17.89 8.79
N SER A 119 22.34 18.79 7.85
CA SER A 119 23.52 18.74 7.00
C SER A 119 24.83 18.91 7.79
N SER A 120 24.77 19.57 8.94
CA SER A 120 25.91 19.77 9.86
C SER A 120 26.21 18.58 10.77
N LEU A 121 25.38 17.54 10.75
CA LEU A 121 25.54 16.34 11.57
C LEU A 121 25.84 15.13 10.69
N THR A 122 26.66 14.22 11.20
CA THR A 122 26.93 12.91 10.59
C THR A 122 25.68 12.03 10.61
N ALA A 123 25.70 10.86 9.97
CA ALA A 123 24.64 9.86 10.09
C ALA A 123 24.36 9.52 11.56
N PHE A 124 25.42 9.27 12.34
CA PHE A 124 25.31 9.05 13.79
C PHE A 124 24.64 10.23 14.49
N GLY A 125 25.11 11.46 14.27
CA GLY A 125 24.57 12.66 14.91
C GLY A 125 23.09 12.90 14.57
N ASN A 126 22.68 12.63 13.32
CA ASN A 126 21.28 12.73 12.93
C ASN A 126 20.38 11.73 13.71
N VAL A 127 20.83 10.50 13.91
CA VAL A 127 20.09 9.47 14.66
C VAL A 127 20.16 9.73 16.17
N ALA A 128 21.27 10.26 16.68
CA ALA A 128 21.46 10.60 18.10
C ALA A 128 20.58 11.79 18.55
N ARG A 129 20.33 12.73 17.66
CA ARG A 129 19.67 14.00 18.00
C ARG A 129 18.36 13.89 18.78
N PRO A 130 17.40 13.02 18.43
CA PRO A 130 16.18 12.82 19.23
C PRO A 130 16.47 12.33 20.66
N LEU A 131 17.49 11.51 20.84
CA LEU A 131 17.90 10.95 22.14
C LEU A 131 18.60 12.00 23.03
N GLU A 132 19.41 12.87 22.42
CA GLU A 132 19.99 14.04 23.10
C GLU A 132 18.91 15.01 23.60
N ILE A 133 17.89 15.29 22.76
CA ILE A 133 16.75 16.14 23.14
C ILE A 133 15.92 15.48 24.27
N ALA A 134 15.95 14.15 24.34
CA ALA A 134 15.30 13.38 25.41
C ALA A 134 16.17 13.24 26.67
N ASP A 135 17.37 13.86 26.69
CA ASP A 135 18.32 13.87 27.80
C ASP A 135 18.84 12.48 28.21
N LEU A 136 19.05 11.59 27.22
CA LEU A 136 19.62 10.27 27.47
C LEU A 136 21.13 10.38 27.68
N GLY A 137 21.68 9.51 28.55
CA GLY A 137 23.12 9.40 28.79
C GLY A 137 23.91 8.93 27.56
N ARG A 138 25.14 9.44 27.39
CA ARG A 138 25.99 9.18 26.22
C ARG A 138 26.19 7.70 25.89
N ALA A 139 26.35 6.84 26.89
CA ALA A 139 26.52 5.40 26.68
C ALA A 139 25.27 4.74 26.10
N GLU A 140 24.09 5.16 26.54
CA GLU A 140 22.81 4.66 26.02
C GLU A 140 22.56 5.15 24.59
N ILE A 141 22.91 6.42 24.29
CA ILE A 141 22.85 6.99 22.94
C ILE A 141 23.75 6.19 22.01
N GLU A 142 25.02 5.96 22.39
CA GLU A 142 25.99 5.20 21.58
C GLU A 142 25.46 3.79 21.25
N LYS A 143 24.93 3.09 22.27
CA LYS A 143 24.39 1.75 22.12
C LYS A 143 23.18 1.71 21.16
N ARG A 144 22.23 2.61 21.38
CA ARG A 144 20.98 2.65 20.55
C ARG A 144 21.25 3.04 19.12
N VAL A 145 22.05 4.10 18.92
CA VAL A 145 22.38 4.60 17.58
C VAL A 145 23.14 3.56 16.79
N SER A 146 24.13 2.90 17.40
CA SER A 146 24.88 1.82 16.73
C SER A 146 23.93 0.69 16.29
N GLY A 147 23.06 0.19 17.18
CA GLY A 147 22.08 -0.84 16.82
C GLY A 147 21.10 -0.40 15.72
N LEU A 148 20.69 0.87 15.71
CA LEU A 148 19.79 1.38 14.65
C LEU A 148 20.52 1.54 13.31
N LEU A 149 21.78 1.97 13.32
CA LEU A 149 22.58 2.04 12.09
C LEU A 149 22.87 0.64 11.54
N ASP A 150 23.09 -0.35 12.40
CA ASP A 150 23.19 -1.76 12.00
C ASP A 150 21.87 -2.25 11.38
N LEU A 151 20.73 -1.98 12.03
CA LEU A 151 19.40 -2.38 11.54
C LEU A 151 19.13 -1.85 10.12
N VAL A 152 19.55 -0.62 9.83
CA VAL A 152 19.36 -0.02 8.50
C VAL A 152 20.50 -0.30 7.52
N GLY A 153 21.55 -1.06 7.94
CA GLY A 153 22.68 -1.45 7.11
C GLY A 153 23.65 -0.29 6.81
N LEU A 154 23.88 0.59 7.80
CA LEU A 154 24.75 1.78 7.67
C LEU A 154 25.80 1.90 8.77
N ALA A 155 26.20 0.80 9.42
CA ALA A 155 27.21 0.81 10.48
C ALA A 155 28.54 1.44 10.02
N ASP A 156 29.00 1.10 8.81
CA ASP A 156 30.22 1.60 8.19
C ASP A 156 30.13 3.07 7.75
N LYS A 157 28.93 3.64 7.72
CA LYS A 157 28.65 5.03 7.30
C LYS A 157 28.37 5.97 8.47
N ARG A 158 28.51 5.53 9.71
CA ARG A 158 28.17 6.32 10.91
C ARG A 158 28.79 7.72 10.96
N GLY A 159 30.01 7.86 10.46
CA GLY A 159 30.77 9.14 10.44
C GLY A 159 30.54 10.01 9.20
N ARG A 160 29.71 9.55 8.23
CA ARG A 160 29.46 10.29 7.00
C ARG A 160 28.43 11.39 7.19
N TYR A 161 28.63 12.50 6.51
CA TYR A 161 27.68 13.60 6.44
C TYR A 161 26.62 13.35 5.34
N PRO A 162 25.44 13.97 5.41
CA PRO A 162 24.41 13.79 4.39
C PRO A 162 24.87 14.05 2.96
N ALA A 163 25.79 14.99 2.73
CA ALA A 163 26.35 15.28 1.41
C ALA A 163 27.15 14.09 0.80
N GLU A 164 27.64 13.18 1.63
CA GLU A 164 28.44 12.01 1.25
C GLU A 164 27.60 10.73 1.07
N LEU A 165 26.28 10.82 1.29
CA LEU A 165 25.35 9.68 1.26
C LEU A 165 24.48 9.71 -0.01
N SER A 166 24.19 8.53 -0.57
CA SER A 166 23.19 8.39 -1.64
C SER A 166 21.76 8.70 -1.13
N GLY A 167 20.81 8.87 -2.01
CA GLY A 167 19.39 9.09 -1.65
C GLY A 167 18.83 7.99 -0.75
N GLY A 168 19.05 6.73 -1.10
CA GLY A 168 18.63 5.58 -0.30
C GLY A 168 19.33 5.51 1.07
N GLN A 169 20.62 5.86 1.13
CA GLN A 169 21.34 5.93 2.40
C GLN A 169 20.81 7.07 3.29
N LYS A 170 20.52 8.24 2.73
CA LYS A 170 19.86 9.34 3.46
C LYS A 170 18.51 8.91 4.02
N GLN A 171 17.72 8.17 3.23
CA GLN A 171 16.42 7.65 3.67
C GLN A 171 16.56 6.65 4.82
N ARG A 172 17.53 5.73 4.74
CA ARG A 172 17.85 4.80 5.82
C ARG A 172 18.27 5.50 7.12
N VAL A 173 19.07 6.57 7.04
CA VAL A 173 19.38 7.43 8.20
C VAL A 173 18.13 8.11 8.75
N GLY A 174 17.23 8.59 7.88
CA GLY A 174 15.95 9.17 8.26
C GLY A 174 15.05 8.17 9.00
N ILE A 175 15.01 6.92 8.54
CA ILE A 175 14.28 5.83 9.20
C ILE A 175 14.89 5.52 10.57
N ALA A 176 16.23 5.36 10.65
CA ALA A 176 16.93 5.12 11.92
C ALA A 176 16.65 6.23 12.93
N ARG A 177 16.71 7.51 12.51
CA ARG A 177 16.38 8.67 13.33
C ARG A 177 14.93 8.62 13.85
N ALA A 178 13.99 8.26 12.98
CA ALA A 178 12.57 8.15 13.34
C ALA A 178 12.31 7.04 14.37
N LEU A 179 13.13 5.99 14.36
CA LEU A 179 13.06 4.86 15.30
C LEU A 179 13.82 5.14 16.63
N ALA A 180 14.66 6.17 16.71
CA ALA A 180 15.55 6.40 17.86
C ALA A 180 14.79 6.48 19.20
N SER A 181 13.62 7.11 19.22
CA SER A 181 12.76 7.23 20.41
C SER A 181 11.90 5.98 20.69
N GLN A 182 12.12 4.87 20.01
CA GLN A 182 11.31 3.63 20.12
C GLN A 182 9.81 3.90 19.94
N PRO A 183 9.40 4.49 18.81
CA PRO A 183 8.02 4.88 18.61
C PRO A 183 7.09 3.68 18.49
N LYS A 184 5.82 3.85 18.88
CA LYS A 184 4.74 2.88 18.64
C LYS A 184 4.15 3.02 17.25
N VAL A 185 4.25 4.22 16.66
CA VAL A 185 3.75 4.55 15.32
C VAL A 185 4.89 5.18 14.50
N LEU A 186 5.07 4.71 13.28
CA LEU A 186 5.96 5.29 12.29
C LEU A 186 5.14 5.84 11.12
N LEU A 187 5.21 7.15 10.90
CA LEU A 187 4.56 7.83 9.80
C LEU A 187 5.56 7.99 8.64
N CYS A 188 5.19 7.54 7.46
CA CYS A 188 6.01 7.65 6.26
C CYS A 188 5.26 8.51 5.23
N ASP A 189 5.67 9.77 5.07
CA ASP A 189 5.06 10.70 4.12
C ASP A 189 5.86 10.68 2.82
N GLU A 190 5.37 9.95 1.81
CA GLU A 190 6.01 9.74 0.50
C GLU A 190 7.49 9.31 0.59
N ALA A 191 7.79 8.40 1.52
CA ALA A 191 9.15 8.02 1.88
C ALA A 191 10.00 7.38 0.74
N THR A 192 9.39 7.04 -0.39
CA THR A 192 10.05 6.39 -1.53
C THR A 192 9.98 7.20 -2.82
N SER A 193 9.19 8.29 -2.89
CA SER A 193 8.92 9.02 -4.13
C SER A 193 10.12 9.68 -4.80
N ALA A 194 11.22 9.88 -4.06
CA ALA A 194 12.46 10.49 -4.55
C ALA A 194 13.58 9.46 -4.82
N LEU A 195 13.24 8.16 -4.85
CA LEU A 195 14.18 7.05 -4.99
C LEU A 195 13.96 6.30 -6.31
N ASP A 196 15.02 5.66 -6.79
CA ASP A 196 14.92 4.73 -7.91
C ASP A 196 14.16 3.44 -7.51
N PRO A 197 13.64 2.65 -8.48
CA PRO A 197 12.82 1.48 -8.18
C PRO A 197 13.51 0.42 -7.32
N GLU A 198 14.81 0.18 -7.52
CA GLU A 198 15.56 -0.82 -6.77
C GLU A 198 15.73 -0.38 -5.31
N THR A 199 16.13 0.88 -5.10
CA THR A 199 16.23 1.48 -3.78
C THR A 199 14.87 1.53 -3.07
N THR A 200 13.79 1.82 -3.81
CA THR A 200 12.41 1.78 -3.29
C THR A 200 12.10 0.40 -2.71
N THR A 201 12.34 -0.67 -3.47
CA THR A 201 12.13 -2.05 -3.01
C THR A 201 12.89 -2.33 -1.71
N GLN A 202 14.16 -1.97 -1.64
CA GLN A 202 14.98 -2.16 -0.44
C GLN A 202 14.47 -1.38 0.78
N ILE A 203 13.94 -0.17 0.60
CA ILE A 203 13.34 0.62 1.69
C ILE A 203 12.03 -0.01 2.17
N LEU A 204 11.21 -0.51 1.26
CA LEU A 204 9.96 -1.19 1.59
C LEU A 204 10.21 -2.49 2.37
N GLU A 205 11.17 -3.30 1.94
CA GLU A 205 11.61 -4.50 2.66
C GLU A 205 12.13 -4.16 4.08
N LEU A 206 12.88 -3.07 4.21
CA LEU A 206 13.34 -2.57 5.51
C LEU A 206 12.15 -2.18 6.40
N LEU A 207 11.16 -1.45 5.88
CA LEU A 207 9.96 -1.08 6.65
C LEU A 207 9.15 -2.31 7.07
N ALA A 208 8.98 -3.30 6.18
CA ALA A 208 8.32 -4.56 6.51
C ALA A 208 9.08 -5.34 7.59
N ARG A 209 10.41 -5.36 7.55
CA ARG A 209 11.27 -5.95 8.58
C ARG A 209 11.10 -5.23 9.92
N ILE A 210 11.17 -3.91 9.94
CA ILE A 210 10.96 -3.08 11.14
C ILE A 210 9.59 -3.37 11.77
N ASN A 211 8.54 -3.44 10.96
CA ASN A 211 7.21 -3.78 11.46
C ASN A 211 7.17 -5.16 12.13
N ARG A 212 7.74 -6.20 11.48
CA ARG A 212 7.76 -7.57 12.03
C ARG A 212 8.61 -7.70 13.29
N GLU A 213 9.82 -7.12 13.29
CA GLU A 213 10.79 -7.30 14.37
C GLU A 213 10.49 -6.43 15.60
N LEU A 214 10.03 -5.20 15.37
CA LEU A 214 9.80 -4.22 16.43
C LEU A 214 8.32 -4.03 16.80
N GLY A 215 7.38 -4.62 16.05
CA GLY A 215 5.94 -4.47 16.28
C GLY A 215 5.40 -3.05 16.08
N VAL A 216 6.18 -2.17 15.42
CA VAL A 216 5.81 -0.77 15.19
C VAL A 216 4.69 -0.69 14.17
N THR A 217 3.61 0.04 14.47
CA THR A 217 2.56 0.33 13.48
C THR A 217 3.08 1.35 12.47
N ILE A 218 2.90 1.08 11.18
CA ILE A 218 3.38 1.98 10.12
C ILE A 218 2.19 2.55 9.36
N VAL A 219 2.17 3.87 9.15
CA VAL A 219 1.23 4.54 8.26
C VAL A 219 2.02 5.09 7.08
N LEU A 220 1.79 4.53 5.91
CA LEU A 220 2.54 4.82 4.69
C LEU A 220 1.67 5.62 3.71
N ASN A 221 1.98 6.91 3.52
CA ASN A 221 1.40 7.71 2.44
C ASN A 221 2.14 7.45 1.14
N THR A 222 1.42 7.04 0.11
CA THR A 222 1.95 6.84 -1.24
C THR A 222 0.89 7.13 -2.30
N HIS A 223 1.30 7.35 -3.53
CA HIS A 223 0.42 7.40 -4.69
C HIS A 223 0.56 6.14 -5.56
N GLU A 224 1.41 5.19 -5.16
CA GLU A 224 1.71 3.96 -5.90
C GLU A 224 1.01 2.74 -5.27
N MET A 225 0.07 2.13 -6.00
CA MET A 225 -0.63 0.92 -5.53
C MET A 225 0.29 -0.30 -5.49
N SER A 226 1.37 -0.34 -6.29
CA SER A 226 2.41 -1.35 -6.21
C SER A 226 3.05 -1.40 -4.82
N VAL A 227 3.42 -0.23 -4.28
CA VAL A 227 3.97 -0.10 -2.93
C VAL A 227 3.00 -0.63 -1.87
N VAL A 228 1.71 -0.28 -1.99
CA VAL A 228 0.67 -0.79 -1.08
C VAL A 228 0.56 -2.31 -1.14
N LYS A 229 0.54 -2.86 -2.36
CA LYS A 229 0.47 -4.31 -2.59
C LYS A 229 1.63 -5.06 -1.93
N ASP A 230 2.84 -4.52 -2.03
CA ASP A 230 4.06 -5.23 -1.66
C ASP A 230 4.27 -5.29 -0.14
N VAL A 231 3.85 -4.26 0.62
CA VAL A 231 4.20 -4.19 2.04
C VAL A 231 3.03 -3.93 3.00
N CYS A 232 1.87 -3.43 2.52
CA CYS A 232 0.79 -3.07 3.42
C CYS A 232 -0.12 -4.26 3.75
N HIS A 233 -0.66 -4.24 4.97
CA HIS A 233 -1.68 -5.20 5.42
C HIS A 233 -3.08 -4.71 5.08
N ALA A 234 -3.29 -3.39 5.19
CA ALA A 234 -4.53 -2.71 4.88
C ALA A 234 -4.27 -1.44 4.08
N VAL A 235 -5.28 -0.96 3.38
CA VAL A 235 -5.22 0.28 2.61
C VAL A 235 -6.45 1.12 2.87
N ALA A 236 -6.28 2.46 2.89
CA ALA A 236 -7.35 3.43 2.87
C ALA A 236 -7.20 4.32 1.63
N VAL A 237 -8.23 4.35 0.80
CA VAL A 237 -8.29 5.18 -0.40
C VAL A 237 -8.97 6.50 -0.07
N ILE A 238 -8.25 7.61 -0.31
CA ILE A 238 -8.76 8.95 -0.02
C ILE A 238 -9.06 9.69 -1.31
N GLU A 239 -10.27 10.23 -1.39
CA GLU A 239 -10.70 11.12 -2.45
C GLU A 239 -11.45 12.32 -1.89
N ASN A 240 -11.08 13.53 -2.34
CA ASN A 240 -11.76 14.79 -1.93
C ASN A 240 -11.90 14.94 -0.40
N GLY A 241 -10.90 14.51 0.36
CA GLY A 241 -10.87 14.61 1.82
C GLY A 241 -11.73 13.58 2.57
N ARG A 242 -12.17 12.51 1.91
CA ARG A 242 -12.93 11.40 2.51
C ARG A 242 -12.24 10.08 2.27
N VAL A 243 -12.36 9.15 3.18
CA VAL A 243 -12.08 7.74 2.90
C VAL A 243 -13.25 7.21 2.05
N VAL A 244 -12.97 6.76 0.84
CA VAL A 244 -13.98 6.23 -0.09
C VAL A 244 -14.02 4.71 -0.08
N GLU A 245 -12.91 4.08 0.32
CA GLU A 245 -12.82 2.64 0.51
C GLU A 245 -11.64 2.34 1.43
N ASP A 246 -11.79 1.39 2.35
CA ASP A 246 -10.70 0.88 3.19
C ASP A 246 -10.91 -0.59 3.52
N GLY A 247 -9.80 -1.29 3.78
CA GLY A 247 -9.84 -2.71 4.11
C GLY A 247 -8.51 -3.42 3.89
N PRO A 248 -8.49 -4.76 4.01
CA PRO A 248 -7.34 -5.58 3.68
C PRO A 248 -6.90 -5.35 2.23
N VAL A 249 -5.59 -5.20 2.00
CA VAL A 249 -5.04 -4.89 0.66
C VAL A 249 -5.52 -5.87 -0.40
N PHE A 250 -5.56 -7.17 -0.07
CA PHE A 250 -5.99 -8.20 -1.01
C PHE A 250 -7.44 -7.98 -1.48
N ASP A 251 -8.34 -7.65 -0.58
CA ASP A 251 -9.76 -7.50 -0.90
C ASP A 251 -10.00 -6.23 -1.73
N VAL A 252 -9.43 -5.10 -1.31
CA VAL A 252 -9.49 -3.82 -2.05
C VAL A 252 -8.85 -3.92 -3.43
N LEU A 253 -7.76 -4.70 -3.57
CA LEU A 253 -7.06 -4.88 -4.84
C LEU A 253 -7.80 -5.79 -5.80
N THR A 254 -8.44 -6.87 -5.30
CA THR A 254 -9.10 -7.87 -6.15
C THR A 254 -10.58 -7.61 -6.39
N ARG A 255 -11.22 -6.81 -5.52
CA ARG A 255 -12.66 -6.48 -5.56
C ARG A 255 -12.90 -5.01 -5.20
N PRO A 256 -12.33 -4.06 -5.95
CA PRO A 256 -12.54 -2.64 -5.67
C PRO A 256 -14.02 -2.27 -5.82
N GLU A 257 -14.59 -1.64 -4.79
CA GLU A 257 -16.00 -1.23 -4.76
C GLU A 257 -16.18 0.20 -5.29
N HIS A 258 -15.19 1.08 -5.05
CA HIS A 258 -15.27 2.47 -5.48
C HIS A 258 -14.55 2.70 -6.82
N PRO A 259 -15.11 3.52 -7.75
CA PRO A 259 -14.50 3.79 -9.06
C PRO A 259 -13.08 4.34 -8.97
N THR A 260 -12.80 5.18 -7.96
CA THR A 260 -11.46 5.72 -7.72
C THR A 260 -10.48 4.61 -7.35
N THR A 261 -10.86 3.69 -6.47
CA THR A 261 -10.06 2.50 -6.14
C THR A 261 -9.80 1.68 -7.38
N ALA A 262 -10.84 1.37 -8.15
CA ALA A 262 -10.71 0.63 -9.41
C ALA A 262 -9.70 1.29 -10.37
N SER A 263 -9.61 2.63 -10.39
CA SER A 263 -8.63 3.35 -11.21
C SER A 263 -7.19 3.16 -10.73
N PHE A 264 -6.95 3.08 -9.41
CA PHE A 264 -5.62 2.83 -8.85
C PHE A 264 -5.17 1.37 -9.01
N VAL A 265 -6.10 0.42 -8.86
CA VAL A 265 -5.80 -1.01 -8.94
C VAL A 265 -5.60 -1.49 -10.37
N ARG A 266 -6.14 -0.79 -11.37
CA ARG A 266 -6.13 -1.22 -12.78
C ARG A 266 -4.72 -1.63 -13.27
N GLY A 267 -3.72 -0.80 -13.03
CA GLY A 267 -2.34 -1.07 -13.47
C GLY A 267 -1.63 -2.18 -12.68
N VAL A 268 -2.16 -2.57 -11.50
CA VAL A 268 -1.53 -3.56 -10.61
C VAL A 268 -2.26 -4.90 -10.67
N ALA A 269 -3.59 -4.90 -10.63
CA ALA A 269 -4.40 -6.12 -10.56
C ALA A 269 -4.86 -6.62 -11.93
N HIS A 270 -4.98 -5.75 -12.92
CA HIS A 270 -5.47 -6.11 -14.23
C HIS A 270 -4.37 -6.03 -15.29
N VAL A 271 -4.45 -6.96 -16.22
CA VAL A 271 -3.66 -6.91 -17.45
C VAL A 271 -4.34 -5.98 -18.44
N GLU A 272 -3.56 -5.10 -19.05
CA GLU A 272 -4.05 -4.23 -20.12
C GLU A 272 -4.11 -4.99 -21.45
N LEU A 273 -5.11 -4.66 -22.24
CA LEU A 273 -5.22 -5.18 -23.60
C LEU A 273 -4.09 -4.57 -24.45
N PRO A 274 -3.33 -5.38 -25.24
CA PRO A 274 -2.35 -4.86 -26.16
C PRO A 274 -2.94 -3.79 -27.09
N ALA A 275 -2.20 -2.73 -27.34
CA ALA A 275 -2.70 -1.53 -28.05
C ALA A 275 -3.22 -1.85 -29.46
N ASP A 276 -2.58 -2.77 -30.16
CA ASP A 276 -2.97 -3.24 -31.50
C ASP A 276 -4.32 -3.96 -31.49
N ILE A 277 -4.60 -4.73 -30.45
CA ILE A 277 -5.89 -5.41 -30.26
C ILE A 277 -6.94 -4.43 -29.77
N ALA A 278 -6.59 -3.52 -28.85
CA ALA A 278 -7.48 -2.49 -28.35
C ALA A 278 -8.00 -1.56 -29.48
N ALA A 279 -7.13 -1.23 -30.46
CA ALA A 279 -7.48 -0.41 -31.62
C ALA A 279 -8.48 -1.09 -32.58
N ARG A 280 -8.54 -2.42 -32.56
CA ARG A 280 -9.43 -3.25 -33.42
C ARG A 280 -10.66 -3.75 -32.69
N LEU A 281 -10.87 -3.35 -31.45
CA LEU A 281 -11.94 -3.85 -30.59
C LEU A 281 -13.28 -3.27 -31.02
N GLU A 282 -14.20 -4.13 -31.39
CA GLU A 282 -15.59 -3.80 -31.76
C GLU A 282 -16.54 -4.14 -30.63
N ARG A 283 -17.66 -3.40 -30.51
CA ARG A 283 -18.68 -3.64 -29.49
C ARG A 283 -19.66 -4.75 -29.87
N VAL A 284 -19.77 -5.07 -31.14
CA VAL A 284 -20.72 -6.03 -31.70
C VAL A 284 -19.97 -7.13 -32.42
N ALA A 285 -20.42 -8.39 -32.24
CA ALA A 285 -19.80 -9.53 -32.89
C ALA A 285 -20.14 -9.56 -34.41
N GLY A 286 -19.10 -9.65 -35.26
CA GLY A 286 -19.23 -10.00 -36.67
C GLY A 286 -19.29 -11.54 -36.87
N GLN A 287 -19.54 -11.99 -38.14
CA GLN A 287 -19.75 -13.42 -38.45
C GLN A 287 -18.53 -14.32 -38.13
N ALA A 288 -17.31 -13.82 -38.17
CA ALA A 288 -16.07 -14.57 -37.91
C ALA A 288 -15.25 -14.00 -36.74
N SER A 289 -15.87 -13.15 -35.89
CA SER A 289 -15.14 -12.48 -34.81
C SER A 289 -14.83 -13.40 -33.63
N ARG A 290 -13.77 -13.06 -32.89
CA ARG A 290 -13.43 -13.66 -31.61
C ARG A 290 -13.87 -12.74 -30.48
N ALA A 291 -14.47 -13.29 -29.43
CA ALA A 291 -14.79 -12.57 -28.24
C ALA A 291 -13.53 -12.46 -27.36
N ILE A 292 -13.20 -11.24 -26.95
CA ILE A 292 -12.11 -10.95 -26.05
C ILE A 292 -12.66 -10.91 -24.63
N LEU A 293 -12.20 -11.85 -23.79
CA LEU A 293 -12.67 -12.00 -22.42
C LEU A 293 -11.53 -11.65 -21.45
N ARG A 294 -11.85 -10.91 -20.39
CA ARG A 294 -11.00 -10.81 -19.21
C ARG A 294 -11.49 -11.81 -18.17
N ILE A 295 -10.58 -12.62 -17.65
CA ILE A 295 -10.86 -13.62 -16.63
C ILE A 295 -10.04 -13.25 -15.39
N GLY A 296 -10.71 -13.06 -14.25
CA GLY A 296 -10.09 -12.79 -12.96
C GLY A 296 -10.09 -14.04 -12.06
N PHE A 297 -8.97 -14.29 -11.41
CA PHE A 297 -8.75 -15.43 -10.53
C PHE A 297 -8.30 -14.92 -9.17
N VAL A 298 -8.87 -15.47 -8.09
CA VAL A 298 -8.59 -15.01 -6.73
C VAL A 298 -8.35 -16.22 -5.82
N GLY A 299 -7.31 -16.16 -4.98
CA GLY A 299 -7.01 -17.20 -4.00
C GLY A 299 -6.62 -18.52 -4.63
N GLN A 300 -7.10 -19.64 -4.09
CA GLN A 300 -6.75 -21.00 -4.55
C GLN A 300 -7.07 -21.26 -6.03
N HIS A 301 -8.00 -20.49 -6.59
CA HIS A 301 -8.35 -20.60 -8.02
C HIS A 301 -7.30 -20.01 -8.95
N ALA A 302 -6.39 -19.15 -8.47
CA ALA A 302 -5.33 -18.55 -9.30
C ALA A 302 -4.31 -19.56 -9.85
N THR A 303 -4.20 -20.74 -9.23
CA THR A 303 -3.33 -21.84 -9.66
C THR A 303 -4.08 -22.98 -10.39
N ALA A 304 -5.40 -22.85 -10.57
CA ALA A 304 -6.20 -23.88 -11.22
C ALA A 304 -5.93 -23.92 -12.74
N PRO A 305 -5.92 -25.12 -13.37
CA PRO A 305 -5.67 -25.26 -14.81
C PRO A 305 -6.91 -24.90 -15.64
N VAL A 306 -7.33 -23.63 -15.57
CA VAL A 306 -8.60 -23.14 -16.14
C VAL A 306 -8.61 -23.25 -17.65
N ILE A 307 -7.54 -22.82 -18.32
CA ILE A 307 -7.42 -22.87 -19.78
C ILE A 307 -7.57 -24.33 -20.28
N SER A 308 -6.81 -25.25 -19.64
CA SER A 308 -6.91 -26.69 -19.98
C SER A 308 -8.34 -27.22 -19.78
N ARG A 309 -9.04 -26.82 -18.73
CA ARG A 309 -10.45 -27.23 -18.51
C ARG A 309 -11.41 -26.67 -19.55
N LEU A 310 -11.22 -25.40 -19.97
CA LEU A 310 -12.04 -24.81 -21.02
C LEU A 310 -11.85 -25.56 -22.35
N THR A 311 -10.63 -25.91 -22.70
CA THR A 311 -10.35 -26.62 -23.95
C THR A 311 -10.81 -28.08 -23.91
N THR A 312 -10.55 -28.82 -22.81
CA THR A 312 -10.82 -30.26 -22.74
C THR A 312 -12.27 -30.59 -22.38
N VAL A 313 -12.94 -29.77 -21.55
CA VAL A 313 -14.31 -30.07 -21.06
C VAL A 313 -15.36 -29.39 -21.92
N ILE A 314 -15.09 -28.17 -22.42
CA ILE A 314 -16.04 -27.40 -23.23
C ILE A 314 -15.77 -27.54 -24.71
N GLY A 315 -14.54 -27.96 -25.08
CA GLY A 315 -14.15 -28.14 -26.50
C GLY A 315 -13.97 -26.80 -27.23
N VAL A 316 -13.63 -25.72 -26.51
CA VAL A 316 -13.46 -24.40 -27.10
C VAL A 316 -11.99 -24.03 -27.15
N ASP A 317 -11.50 -23.61 -28.31
CA ASP A 317 -10.16 -23.08 -28.48
C ASP A 317 -10.03 -21.75 -27.76
N VAL A 318 -9.02 -21.67 -26.87
CA VAL A 318 -8.71 -20.48 -26.08
C VAL A 318 -7.34 -19.97 -26.46
N ASN A 319 -7.27 -18.79 -27.02
CA ASN A 319 -5.99 -18.09 -27.28
C ASN A 319 -5.71 -17.10 -26.15
N ILE A 320 -4.57 -17.23 -25.47
CA ILE A 320 -4.12 -16.27 -24.45
C ILE A 320 -3.51 -15.06 -25.14
N ILE A 321 -4.07 -13.88 -24.92
CA ILE A 321 -3.60 -12.61 -25.45
C ILE A 321 -2.62 -11.96 -24.51
N ALA A 322 -2.98 -11.90 -23.23
CA ALA A 322 -2.15 -11.31 -22.18
C ALA A 322 -2.49 -11.95 -20.83
N GLY A 323 -1.54 -11.95 -19.90
CA GLY A 323 -1.76 -12.55 -18.60
C GLY A 323 -0.81 -12.03 -17.55
N ARG A 324 -1.29 -11.95 -16.31
CA ARG A 324 -0.50 -11.65 -15.12
C ARG A 324 -0.94 -12.60 -14.02
N ILE A 325 0.05 -13.19 -13.36
CA ILE A 325 -0.13 -13.93 -12.09
C ILE A 325 0.71 -13.19 -11.06
N ASP A 326 0.12 -12.86 -9.93
CA ASP A 326 0.76 -12.07 -8.87
C ASP A 326 0.22 -12.50 -7.50
N SER A 327 0.70 -11.92 -6.41
CA SER A 327 0.24 -12.22 -5.05
C SER A 327 0.26 -10.99 -4.15
N VAL A 328 -0.60 -11.02 -3.12
CA VAL A 328 -0.51 -10.13 -1.94
C VAL A 328 -0.18 -11.02 -0.75
N GLY A 329 1.03 -10.91 -0.22
CA GLY A 329 1.55 -11.87 0.74
C GLY A 329 1.56 -13.29 0.16
N SER A 330 0.89 -14.24 0.82
CA SER A 330 0.74 -15.63 0.36
C SER A 330 -0.52 -15.88 -0.49
N ARG A 331 -1.35 -14.86 -0.75
CA ARG A 331 -2.63 -14.99 -1.45
C ARG A 331 -2.46 -14.66 -2.93
N PRO A 332 -2.46 -15.67 -3.83
CA PRO A 332 -2.30 -15.43 -5.26
C PRO A 332 -3.57 -14.83 -5.87
N PHE A 333 -3.38 -14.03 -6.92
CA PHE A 333 -4.42 -13.59 -7.83
C PHE A 333 -3.88 -13.57 -9.26
N ALA A 334 -4.75 -13.66 -10.25
CA ALA A 334 -4.36 -13.61 -11.64
C ALA A 334 -5.42 -12.90 -12.48
N SER A 335 -4.98 -12.29 -13.58
CA SER A 335 -5.85 -11.75 -14.62
C SER A 335 -5.35 -12.22 -15.96
N LEU A 336 -6.23 -12.84 -16.76
CA LEU A 336 -5.95 -13.26 -18.13
C LEU A 336 -6.86 -12.55 -19.10
N ILE A 337 -6.34 -12.16 -20.24
CA ILE A 337 -7.12 -11.76 -21.41
C ILE A 337 -7.00 -12.87 -22.44
N VAL A 338 -8.14 -13.41 -22.86
CA VAL A 338 -8.20 -14.51 -23.80
C VAL A 338 -9.15 -14.19 -24.96
N ALA A 339 -8.87 -14.78 -26.13
CA ALA A 339 -9.81 -14.76 -27.25
C ALA A 339 -10.43 -16.16 -27.41
N VAL A 340 -11.76 -16.18 -27.56
CA VAL A 340 -12.54 -17.39 -27.87
C VAL A 340 -13.44 -17.11 -29.07
N ALA A 341 -13.92 -18.14 -29.76
CA ALA A 341 -14.89 -17.95 -30.85
C ALA A 341 -16.11 -17.20 -30.32
N ALA A 342 -16.54 -16.15 -31.04
CA ALA A 342 -17.72 -15.37 -30.64
C ALA A 342 -19.05 -16.07 -30.96
N ALA A 343 -19.01 -17.08 -31.85
CA ALA A 343 -20.18 -17.87 -32.22
C ALA A 343 -20.77 -18.63 -31.01
N GLU A 344 -22.11 -18.68 -30.94
CA GLU A 344 -22.80 -19.48 -29.96
C GLU A 344 -22.85 -20.96 -30.39
N PRO A 345 -22.76 -21.93 -29.43
CA PRO A 345 -22.86 -21.74 -27.97
C PRO A 345 -21.50 -21.46 -27.28
N GLY A 346 -20.39 -21.35 -28.01
CA GLY A 346 -19.01 -21.32 -27.45
C GLY A 346 -18.82 -20.25 -26.39
N LYS A 347 -19.07 -18.98 -26.71
CA LYS A 347 -18.88 -17.85 -25.78
C LYS A 347 -19.73 -17.99 -24.51
N SER A 348 -21.03 -18.30 -24.67
CA SER A 348 -21.95 -18.45 -23.56
C SER A 348 -21.61 -19.67 -22.68
N ALA A 349 -21.17 -20.77 -23.27
CA ALA A 349 -20.69 -21.95 -22.55
C ALA A 349 -19.44 -21.66 -21.73
N VAL A 350 -18.48 -20.91 -22.29
CA VAL A 350 -17.26 -20.45 -21.56
C VAL A 350 -17.65 -19.58 -20.38
N LEU A 351 -18.44 -18.52 -20.57
CA LEU A 351 -18.89 -17.63 -19.50
C LEU A 351 -19.65 -18.35 -18.40
N ALA A 352 -20.56 -19.26 -18.76
CA ALA A 352 -21.31 -20.08 -17.81
C ALA A 352 -20.41 -21.01 -17.01
N SER A 353 -19.40 -21.61 -17.64
CA SER A 353 -18.43 -22.49 -16.98
C SER A 353 -17.53 -21.71 -16.03
N LEU A 354 -17.01 -20.56 -16.45
CA LEU A 354 -16.18 -19.70 -15.61
C LEU A 354 -16.95 -19.26 -14.35
N ARG A 355 -18.20 -18.84 -14.49
CA ARG A 355 -19.07 -18.46 -13.37
C ARG A 355 -19.30 -19.61 -12.40
N ARG A 356 -19.59 -20.83 -12.91
CA ARG A 356 -19.76 -22.04 -12.06
C ARG A 356 -18.51 -22.40 -11.28
N LEU A 357 -17.34 -22.11 -11.84
CA LEU A 357 -16.05 -22.34 -11.20
C LEU A 357 -15.64 -21.20 -10.23
N GLY A 358 -16.47 -20.16 -10.08
CA GLY A 358 -16.21 -19.04 -9.17
C GLY A 358 -15.25 -17.98 -9.73
N PHE A 359 -15.00 -17.98 -11.05
CA PHE A 359 -14.17 -16.96 -11.70
C PHE A 359 -14.99 -15.75 -12.11
N SER A 360 -14.37 -14.56 -12.01
CA SER A 360 -14.94 -13.38 -12.68
C SER A 360 -14.58 -13.43 -14.16
N ALA A 361 -15.55 -13.12 -15.01
CA ALA A 361 -15.35 -13.02 -16.45
C ALA A 361 -16.20 -11.91 -17.04
N GLU A 362 -15.57 -11.04 -17.83
CA GLU A 362 -16.22 -9.96 -18.58
C GLU A 362 -15.84 -10.00 -20.06
N VAL A 363 -16.76 -9.62 -20.93
CA VAL A 363 -16.51 -9.46 -22.36
C VAL A 363 -16.00 -8.04 -22.57
N LEU A 364 -14.76 -7.89 -23.07
CA LEU A 364 -14.18 -6.58 -23.39
C LEU A 364 -14.65 -6.05 -24.76
N GLY A 365 -14.95 -6.95 -25.70
CA GLY A 365 -15.38 -6.67 -27.05
C GLY A 365 -15.07 -7.84 -27.98
N TYR A 366 -15.02 -7.52 -29.27
CA TYR A 366 -14.85 -8.50 -30.34
C TYR A 366 -13.76 -8.03 -31.32
N VAL A 367 -13.02 -8.96 -31.91
CA VAL A 367 -12.02 -8.70 -32.94
C VAL A 367 -12.26 -9.67 -34.10
N ALA A 368 -12.21 -9.15 -35.32
CA ALA A 368 -12.30 -9.94 -36.55
C ALA A 368 -11.05 -10.80 -36.77
#